data_3e6652cd04318379ac026363b2a4456e
#
_entry.id   3e6652cd04318379ac026363b2a4456e
#
_cell.length_a   1.000
_cell.length_b   1.000
_cell.length_c   1.000
_cell.angle_alpha   90.00
_cell.angle_beta   90.00
_cell.angle_gamma   90.00
#
_symmetry.space_group_name_H-M   'P 1'
#
loop_
_entity.id
_entity.type
_entity.pdbx_description
1 polymer ?
#
loop_
_entity_poly.entity_id
_entity_poly.type
_entity_poly.pdbx_seq_one_letter_code
_entity_poly.pdbx_strand_id
1 'polypeptide(L)'
;MKLAKRVEALPPYLFAEISKKIAAKRAEGVDIVTFGIGDPDLPTPRNILDALHQAAEEPLNHRYPESEGLPELRQSISDWYERRFEVKFDPLKETLPLIGSKEGIGHIALCFIDPGDIALVPDPGYPVYEIGTMFAGGTSYRLDCTRESGWKPDLDAIPADVAEKAKVLWLNYPNNPTGAVADFDFFERAVAWAKKYDVAILHDNPYCD
;
A
#
# COMPACT_ATOMS: atom_id res chain seq x y z
N MET A 1 -19.14 -9.81 24.98
CA MET A 1 -18.06 -10.60 24.34
C MET A 1 -16.80 -9.76 24.37
N LYS A 2 -15.65 -10.34 24.72
CA LYS A 2 -14.36 -9.64 24.71
C LYS A 2 -13.75 -9.71 23.31
N LEU A 3 -13.24 -8.60 22.80
CA LEU A 3 -12.53 -8.58 21.51
C LEU A 3 -11.14 -9.23 21.64
N ALA A 4 -10.56 -9.59 20.50
CA ALA A 4 -9.17 -10.05 20.48
C ALA A 4 -8.22 -8.89 20.84
N LYS A 5 -7.12 -9.18 21.56
CA LYS A 5 -6.16 -8.16 22.00
C LYS A 5 -5.64 -7.28 20.87
N ARG A 6 -5.42 -7.87 19.68
CA ARG A 6 -4.99 -7.12 18.48
C ARG A 6 -6.01 -6.10 17.98
N VAL A 7 -7.31 -6.33 18.23
CA VAL A 7 -8.37 -5.37 17.89
C VAL A 7 -8.45 -4.26 18.96
N GLU A 8 -8.27 -4.63 20.23
CA GLU A 8 -8.22 -3.67 21.34
C GLU A 8 -6.99 -2.74 21.25
N ALA A 9 -5.91 -3.21 20.63
CA ALA A 9 -4.68 -2.44 20.42
C ALA A 9 -4.71 -1.50 19.21
N LEU A 10 -5.76 -1.55 18.36
CA LEU A 10 -5.86 -0.67 17.20
C LEU A 10 -5.90 0.80 17.63
N PRO A 11 -5.03 1.65 17.04
CA PRO A 11 -5.13 3.08 17.25
C PRO A 11 -6.42 3.63 16.62
N PRO A 12 -6.96 4.73 17.15
CA PRO A 12 -8.08 5.42 16.50
C PRO A 12 -7.76 5.75 15.04
N TYR A 13 -8.69 5.44 14.14
CA TYR A 13 -8.48 5.73 12.72
C TYR A 13 -8.59 7.23 12.47
N LEU A 14 -7.46 7.87 12.18
CA LEU A 14 -7.30 9.33 12.06
C LEU A 14 -8.35 9.97 11.15
N PHE A 15 -8.58 9.37 9.97
CA PHE A 15 -9.55 9.93 9.01
C PHE A 15 -10.99 9.91 9.53
N ALA A 16 -11.37 8.92 10.34
CA ALA A 16 -12.69 8.90 10.98
C ALA A 16 -12.84 10.03 11.99
N GLU A 17 -11.79 10.34 12.75
CA GLU A 17 -11.79 11.45 13.71
C GLU A 17 -11.85 12.81 13.00
N ILE A 18 -11.11 13.00 11.91
CA ILE A 18 -11.18 14.19 11.06
C ILE A 18 -12.58 14.35 10.49
N SER A 19 -13.17 13.29 9.94
CA SER A 19 -14.53 13.33 9.38
C SER A 19 -15.58 13.70 10.41
N LYS A 20 -15.48 13.19 11.64
CA LYS A 20 -16.37 13.58 12.75
C LYS A 20 -16.26 15.07 13.09
N LYS A 21 -15.02 15.61 13.16
CA LYS A 21 -14.79 17.04 13.43
C LYS A 21 -15.35 17.92 12.31
N ILE A 22 -15.16 17.52 11.05
CA ILE A 22 -15.71 18.24 9.88
C ILE A 22 -17.24 18.24 9.95
N ALA A 23 -17.87 17.08 10.20
CA ALA A 23 -19.32 16.97 10.29
C ALA A 23 -19.89 17.85 11.43
N ALA A 24 -19.26 17.87 12.59
CA ALA A 24 -19.66 18.72 13.71
C ALA A 24 -19.59 20.21 13.33
N LYS A 25 -18.52 20.65 12.67
CA LYS A 25 -18.37 22.06 12.26
C LYS A 25 -19.35 22.46 11.16
N ARG A 26 -19.64 21.58 10.24
CA ARG A 26 -20.69 21.81 9.22
C ARG A 26 -22.08 21.93 9.86
N ALA A 27 -22.38 21.15 10.89
CA ALA A 27 -23.63 21.24 11.64
C ALA A 27 -23.77 22.59 12.39
N GLU A 28 -22.66 23.24 12.73
CA GLU A 28 -22.63 24.62 13.29
C GLU A 28 -22.79 25.70 12.21
N GLY A 29 -22.95 25.35 10.93
CA GLY A 29 -23.08 26.28 9.79
C GLY A 29 -21.75 26.80 9.25
N VAL A 30 -20.62 26.23 9.65
CA VAL A 30 -19.30 26.62 9.16
C VAL A 30 -19.08 26.03 7.76
N ASP A 31 -18.74 26.88 6.79
CA ASP A 31 -18.30 26.45 5.48
C ASP A 31 -16.84 25.95 5.58
N ILE A 32 -16.64 24.64 5.36
CA ILE A 32 -15.33 23.99 5.50
C ILE A 32 -14.78 23.61 4.14
N VAL A 33 -13.65 24.21 3.77
CA VAL A 33 -12.76 23.73 2.72
C VAL A 33 -11.84 22.67 3.33
N THR A 34 -11.82 21.46 2.75
CA THR A 34 -11.02 20.36 3.28
C THR A 34 -9.94 19.91 2.28
N PHE A 35 -8.75 19.70 2.81
CA PHE A 35 -7.63 19.04 2.15
C PHE A 35 -7.24 17.74 2.89
N GLY A 36 -8.17 17.21 3.71
CA GLY A 36 -7.89 16.07 4.60
C GLY A 36 -7.85 14.72 3.91
N ILE A 37 -8.50 14.58 2.75
CA ILE A 37 -8.51 13.35 1.96
C ILE A 37 -8.23 13.73 0.53
N GLY A 38 -7.21 13.13 -0.07
CA GLY A 38 -6.91 13.22 -1.50
C GLY A 38 -7.80 12.23 -2.26
N ASP A 39 -9.01 12.66 -2.60
CA ASP A 39 -9.97 11.86 -3.34
C ASP A 39 -10.06 12.38 -4.78
N PRO A 40 -10.13 11.50 -5.82
CA PRO A 40 -10.35 11.94 -7.18
C PRO A 40 -11.64 12.79 -7.30
N ASP A 41 -11.53 13.99 -7.83
CA ASP A 41 -12.64 14.94 -7.97
C ASP A 41 -13.25 14.95 -9.38
N LEU A 42 -12.60 14.29 -10.34
CA LEU A 42 -13.10 14.12 -11.69
C LEU A 42 -13.90 12.81 -11.83
N PRO A 43 -14.99 12.82 -12.61
CA PRO A 43 -15.75 11.60 -12.86
C PRO A 43 -14.92 10.59 -13.67
N THR A 44 -15.22 9.31 -13.46
CA THR A 44 -14.63 8.23 -14.29
C THR A 44 -14.87 8.49 -15.77
N PRO A 45 -13.85 8.36 -16.64
CA PRO A 45 -14.00 8.57 -18.09
C PRO A 45 -15.11 7.72 -18.71
N ARG A 46 -15.83 8.31 -19.65
CA ARG A 46 -17.04 7.71 -20.23
C ARG A 46 -16.79 6.35 -20.89
N ASN A 47 -15.65 6.19 -21.56
CA ASN A 47 -15.26 4.92 -22.19
C ASN A 47 -15.11 3.78 -21.17
N ILE A 48 -14.66 4.07 -19.95
CA ILE A 48 -14.55 3.08 -18.86
C ILE A 48 -15.95 2.69 -18.36
N LEU A 49 -16.82 3.69 -18.17
CA LEU A 49 -18.21 3.44 -17.75
C LEU A 49 -18.98 2.63 -18.80
N ASP A 50 -18.80 2.91 -20.08
CA ASP A 50 -19.47 2.18 -21.16
C ASP A 50 -18.97 0.71 -21.21
N ALA A 51 -17.66 0.49 -21.07
CA ALA A 51 -17.09 -0.85 -21.02
C ALA A 51 -17.60 -1.66 -19.81
N LEU A 52 -17.68 -1.03 -18.64
CA LEU A 52 -18.25 -1.64 -17.44
C LEU A 52 -19.73 -2.02 -17.65
N HIS A 53 -20.51 -1.11 -18.21
CA HIS A 53 -21.94 -1.34 -18.48
C HIS A 53 -22.13 -2.52 -19.45
N GLN A 54 -21.38 -2.53 -20.54
CA GLN A 54 -21.42 -3.63 -21.50
C GLN A 54 -21.02 -4.96 -20.87
N ALA A 55 -19.95 -4.98 -20.07
CA ALA A 55 -19.51 -6.19 -19.39
C ALA A 55 -20.53 -6.69 -18.35
N ALA A 56 -21.26 -5.78 -17.70
CA ALA A 56 -22.29 -6.13 -16.73
C ALA A 56 -23.55 -6.75 -17.38
N GLU A 57 -23.77 -6.57 -18.67
CA GLU A 57 -24.88 -7.21 -19.41
C GLU A 57 -24.54 -8.63 -19.87
N GLU A 58 -23.26 -9.02 -19.84
CA GLU A 58 -22.80 -10.35 -20.25
C GLU A 58 -23.05 -11.39 -19.13
N PRO A 59 -23.96 -12.38 -19.35
CA PRO A 59 -24.34 -13.36 -18.32
C PRO A 59 -23.15 -14.21 -17.80
N LEU A 60 -22.09 -14.40 -18.57
CA LEU A 60 -20.90 -15.15 -18.15
C LEU A 60 -20.14 -14.44 -17.05
N ASN A 61 -20.26 -13.11 -16.96
CA ASN A 61 -19.65 -12.30 -15.91
C ASN A 61 -20.39 -12.37 -14.56
N HIS A 62 -21.56 -13.02 -14.52
CA HIS A 62 -22.35 -13.23 -13.30
C HIS A 62 -21.99 -14.53 -12.56
N ARG A 63 -20.77 -15.00 -12.74
CA ARG A 63 -20.26 -16.24 -12.13
C ARG A 63 -19.28 -15.93 -10.99
N TYR A 64 -18.94 -16.95 -10.22
CA TYR A 64 -17.81 -16.85 -9.29
C TYR A 64 -16.54 -16.53 -10.06
N PRO A 65 -15.76 -15.55 -9.60
CA PRO A 65 -14.45 -15.29 -10.19
C PRO A 65 -13.47 -16.42 -9.85
N GLU A 66 -12.45 -16.59 -10.68
CA GLU A 66 -11.29 -17.38 -10.31
C GLU A 66 -10.50 -16.70 -9.20
N SER A 67 -9.85 -17.50 -8.34
CA SER A 67 -9.12 -16.98 -7.17
C SER A 67 -7.99 -16.02 -7.55
N GLU A 68 -7.34 -16.29 -8.69
CA GLU A 68 -6.25 -15.47 -9.22
C GLU A 68 -6.71 -14.33 -10.12
N GLY A 69 -8.02 -14.19 -10.34
CA GLY A 69 -8.62 -13.24 -11.27
C GLY A 69 -8.57 -13.67 -12.74
N LEU A 70 -9.27 -12.92 -13.59
CA LEU A 70 -9.37 -13.23 -15.02
C LEU A 70 -8.00 -13.23 -15.70
N PRO A 71 -7.65 -14.26 -16.49
CA PRO A 71 -6.37 -14.32 -17.23
C PRO A 71 -6.17 -13.12 -18.15
N GLU A 72 -7.22 -12.63 -18.79
CA GLU A 72 -7.19 -11.47 -19.69
C GLU A 72 -6.85 -10.17 -18.94
N LEU A 73 -7.35 -10.01 -17.70
CA LEU A 73 -6.99 -8.87 -16.86
C LEU A 73 -5.51 -8.94 -16.45
N ARG A 74 -5.05 -10.11 -16.03
CA ARG A 74 -3.65 -10.33 -15.65
C ARG A 74 -2.70 -10.09 -16.82
N GLN A 75 -3.06 -10.54 -18.04
CA GLN A 75 -2.33 -10.24 -19.25
C GLN A 75 -2.30 -8.73 -19.54
N SER A 76 -3.45 -8.06 -19.44
CA SER A 76 -3.54 -6.61 -19.66
C SER A 76 -2.67 -5.80 -18.67
N ILE A 77 -2.56 -6.26 -17.41
CA ILE A 77 -1.68 -5.66 -16.40
C ILE A 77 -0.21 -5.84 -16.83
N SER A 78 0.20 -7.06 -17.22
CA SER A 78 1.57 -7.33 -17.68
C SER A 78 1.93 -6.47 -18.90
N ASP A 79 1.02 -6.40 -19.89
CA ASP A 79 1.20 -5.61 -21.11
C ASP A 79 1.30 -4.10 -20.81
N TRP A 80 0.57 -3.62 -19.80
CA TRP A 80 0.65 -2.23 -19.35
C TRP A 80 2.02 -1.93 -18.74
N TYR A 81 2.52 -2.79 -17.86
CA TYR A 81 3.85 -2.64 -17.25
C TYR A 81 4.96 -2.69 -18.30
N GLU A 82 4.87 -3.60 -19.29
CA GLU A 82 5.84 -3.68 -20.39
C GLU A 82 5.85 -2.37 -21.21
N ARG A 83 4.69 -1.83 -21.56
CA ARG A 83 4.59 -0.56 -22.31
C ARG A 83 5.04 0.67 -21.53
N ARG A 84 4.74 0.70 -20.22
CA ARG A 84 4.94 1.89 -19.38
C ARG A 84 6.33 1.95 -18.76
N PHE A 85 6.86 0.81 -18.35
CA PHE A 85 8.09 0.71 -17.57
C PHE A 85 9.14 -0.20 -18.19
N GLU A 86 8.88 -0.79 -19.34
CA GLU A 86 9.76 -1.79 -19.99
C GLU A 86 10.02 -3.02 -19.09
N VAL A 87 9.08 -3.31 -18.17
CA VAL A 87 9.14 -4.46 -17.25
C VAL A 87 8.06 -5.45 -17.63
N LYS A 88 8.46 -6.68 -17.89
CA LYS A 88 7.55 -7.77 -18.24
C LYS A 88 7.36 -8.72 -17.06
N PHE A 89 6.11 -8.96 -16.69
CA PHE A 89 5.71 -9.97 -15.71
C PHE A 89 5.10 -11.20 -16.39
N ASP A 90 5.29 -12.37 -15.81
CA ASP A 90 4.50 -13.55 -16.15
C ASP A 90 3.06 -13.34 -15.62
N PRO A 91 2.05 -13.17 -16.51
CA PRO A 91 0.69 -12.87 -16.09
C PRO A 91 0.06 -13.96 -15.22
N LEU A 92 0.56 -15.21 -15.33
CA LEU A 92 0.02 -16.34 -14.57
C LEU A 92 0.71 -16.62 -13.24
N LYS A 93 1.87 -16.00 -12.97
CA LYS A 93 2.66 -16.27 -11.75
C LYS A 93 3.01 -15.03 -10.97
N GLU A 94 3.11 -13.87 -11.64
CA GLU A 94 3.66 -12.65 -11.06
C GLU A 94 2.62 -11.50 -11.02
N THR A 95 1.36 -11.79 -11.38
CA THR A 95 0.29 -10.80 -11.42
C THR A 95 -0.93 -11.31 -10.69
N LEU A 96 -1.41 -10.53 -9.71
CA LEU A 96 -2.61 -10.82 -8.94
C LEU A 96 -3.50 -9.57 -8.84
N PRO A 97 -4.68 -9.53 -9.48
CA PRO A 97 -5.67 -8.48 -9.28
C PRO A 97 -6.20 -8.45 -7.86
N LEU A 98 -6.41 -7.26 -7.33
CA LEU A 98 -6.92 -7.03 -5.99
C LEU A 98 -8.17 -6.13 -6.03
N ILE A 99 -9.01 -6.19 -5.00
CA ILE A 99 -10.10 -5.22 -4.79
C ILE A 99 -9.52 -3.98 -4.10
N GLY A 100 -8.75 -3.20 -4.90
CA GLY A 100 -7.93 -2.11 -4.43
C GLY A 100 -6.63 -2.60 -3.75
N SER A 101 -5.53 -1.84 -3.92
CA SER A 101 -4.20 -2.19 -3.39
C SER A 101 -4.16 -2.35 -1.87
N LYS A 102 -5.05 -1.65 -1.15
CA LYS A 102 -5.15 -1.73 0.31
C LYS A 102 -5.40 -3.15 0.83
N GLU A 103 -6.14 -3.97 0.08
CA GLU A 103 -6.35 -5.39 0.39
C GLU A 103 -5.01 -6.13 0.43
N GLY A 104 -4.22 -6.01 -0.64
CA GLY A 104 -2.90 -6.63 -0.72
C GLY A 104 -1.95 -6.11 0.36
N ILE A 105 -1.90 -4.79 0.57
CA ILE A 105 -1.08 -4.17 1.61
C ILE A 105 -1.43 -4.72 3.01
N GLY A 106 -2.72 -4.87 3.31
CA GLY A 106 -3.16 -5.38 4.61
C GLY A 106 -2.88 -6.88 4.81
N HIS A 107 -2.95 -7.67 3.74
CA HIS A 107 -2.84 -9.13 3.81
C HIS A 107 -1.43 -9.66 3.56
N ILE A 108 -0.58 -8.94 2.82
CA ILE A 108 0.75 -9.42 2.45
C ILE A 108 1.63 -9.71 3.68
N ALA A 109 1.41 -8.99 4.79
CA ALA A 109 2.11 -9.25 6.03
C ALA A 109 1.89 -10.68 6.55
N LEU A 110 0.69 -11.25 6.33
CA LEU A 110 0.38 -12.64 6.72
C LEU A 110 1.20 -13.69 5.94
N CYS A 111 1.80 -13.29 4.80
CA CYS A 111 2.63 -14.18 3.99
C CYS A 111 4.10 -14.20 4.43
N PHE A 112 4.57 -13.14 5.11
CA PHE A 112 5.99 -12.95 5.41
C PHE A 112 6.30 -12.79 6.89
N ILE A 113 5.31 -12.46 7.73
CA ILE A 113 5.51 -12.06 9.12
C ILE A 113 4.91 -13.09 10.07
N ASP A 114 5.75 -13.62 10.94
CA ASP A 114 5.37 -14.44 12.10
C ASP A 114 5.59 -13.65 13.42
N PRO A 115 5.02 -14.12 14.55
CA PRO A 115 5.30 -13.55 15.86
C PRO A 115 6.80 -13.56 16.20
N GLY A 116 7.35 -12.36 16.42
CA GLY A 116 8.78 -12.13 16.67
C GLY A 116 9.55 -11.55 15.50
N ASP A 117 8.97 -11.55 14.29
CA ASP A 117 9.54 -10.92 13.12
C ASP A 117 9.29 -9.39 13.10
N ILE A 118 10.08 -8.71 12.29
CA ILE A 118 10.03 -7.25 12.14
C ILE A 118 9.65 -6.87 10.72
N ALA A 119 8.75 -5.89 10.60
CA ALA A 119 8.55 -5.11 9.37
C ALA A 119 9.18 -3.74 9.52
N LEU A 120 9.96 -3.34 8.52
CA LEU A 120 10.53 -2.00 8.40
C LEU A 120 9.54 -1.08 7.73
N VAL A 121 9.12 -0.02 8.41
CA VAL A 121 8.00 0.84 7.99
C VAL A 121 8.44 2.30 7.98
N PRO A 122 8.26 3.05 6.86
CA PRO A 122 8.59 4.48 6.84
C PRO A 122 7.70 5.28 7.80
N ASP A 123 8.29 6.27 8.48
CA ASP A 123 7.59 7.23 9.34
C ASP A 123 7.99 8.68 8.94
N PRO A 124 7.06 9.50 8.40
CA PRO A 124 5.65 9.21 8.17
C PRO A 124 5.41 8.18 7.05
N GLY A 125 4.36 7.38 7.20
CA GLY A 125 3.97 6.35 6.23
C GLY A 125 2.48 6.02 6.28
N TYR A 126 2.03 5.16 5.37
CA TYR A 126 0.65 4.75 5.32
C TYR A 126 0.31 3.79 6.48
N PRO A 127 -0.70 4.09 7.32
CA PRO A 127 -0.94 3.34 8.57
C PRO A 127 -1.19 1.84 8.41
N VAL A 128 -1.59 1.40 7.20
CA VAL A 128 -1.92 -0.01 6.95
C VAL A 128 -0.68 -0.90 6.99
N TYR A 129 0.52 -0.39 6.75
CA TYR A 129 1.76 -1.16 6.86
C TYR A 129 1.96 -1.68 8.29
N GLU A 130 1.81 -0.80 9.28
CA GLU A 130 1.91 -1.18 10.70
C GLU A 130 0.75 -2.07 11.15
N ILE A 131 -0.47 -1.74 10.71
CA ILE A 131 -1.67 -2.49 11.11
C ILE A 131 -1.62 -3.92 10.56
N GLY A 132 -1.22 -4.12 9.30
CA GLY A 132 -1.03 -5.44 8.71
C GLY A 132 0.02 -6.25 9.46
N THR A 133 1.16 -5.63 9.78
CA THR A 133 2.22 -6.25 10.58
C THR A 133 1.73 -6.69 11.97
N MET A 134 0.99 -5.82 12.66
CA MET A 134 0.41 -6.12 13.97
C MET A 134 -0.61 -7.28 13.89
N PHE A 135 -1.44 -7.33 12.85
CA PHE A 135 -2.39 -8.42 12.67
C PHE A 135 -1.71 -9.75 12.36
N ALA A 136 -0.57 -9.74 11.69
CA ALA A 136 0.26 -10.93 11.49
C ALA A 136 1.02 -11.36 12.77
N GLY A 137 1.04 -10.52 13.81
CA GLY A 137 1.72 -10.80 15.08
C GLY A 137 3.15 -10.29 15.14
N GLY A 138 3.63 -9.61 14.12
CA GLY A 138 4.95 -9.01 14.05
C GLY A 138 5.04 -7.65 14.75
N THR A 139 6.24 -7.09 14.72
CA THR A 139 6.56 -5.76 15.26
C THR A 139 7.01 -4.83 14.14
N SER A 140 6.48 -3.62 14.12
CA SER A 140 6.95 -2.59 13.18
C SER A 140 8.15 -1.85 13.77
N TYR A 141 9.24 -1.78 13.02
CA TYR A 141 10.35 -0.89 13.28
C TYR A 141 10.22 0.33 12.35
N ARG A 142 10.05 1.50 12.95
CA ARG A 142 9.85 2.74 12.20
C ARG A 142 11.18 3.27 11.69
N LEU A 143 11.19 3.62 10.41
CA LEU A 143 12.31 4.25 9.73
C LEU A 143 12.03 5.74 9.61
N ASP A 144 12.78 6.56 10.33
CA ASP A 144 12.61 8.01 10.29
C ASP A 144 12.89 8.55 8.88
N CYS A 145 11.86 9.16 8.29
CA CYS A 145 11.94 9.85 7.00
C CYS A 145 11.76 11.34 7.26
N THR A 146 12.85 12.09 7.24
CA THR A 146 12.84 13.51 7.58
C THR A 146 13.01 14.41 6.34
N ARG A 147 12.75 15.70 6.52
CA ARG A 147 13.00 16.68 5.46
C ARG A 147 14.49 16.72 5.04
N GLU A 148 15.38 16.58 6.01
CA GLU A 148 16.82 16.59 5.82
C GLU A 148 17.31 15.40 5.00
N SER A 149 16.66 14.23 5.16
CA SER A 149 16.95 13.03 4.35
C SER A 149 16.20 13.01 3.01
N GLY A 150 15.45 14.08 2.68
CA GLY A 150 14.57 14.10 1.51
C GLY A 150 13.43 13.09 1.61
N TRP A 151 12.98 12.80 2.82
CA TRP A 151 11.91 11.83 3.14
C TRP A 151 12.25 10.39 2.72
N LYS A 152 13.55 10.08 2.65
CA LYS A 152 14.06 8.72 2.41
C LYS A 152 14.66 8.17 3.70
N PRO A 153 14.38 6.89 4.06
CA PRO A 153 15.02 6.27 5.21
C PRO A 153 16.51 6.04 4.99
N ASP A 154 17.28 6.17 6.06
CA ASP A 154 18.67 5.72 6.08
C ASP A 154 18.73 4.23 6.42
N LEU A 155 18.94 3.40 5.39
CA LEU A 155 18.98 1.94 5.55
C LEU A 155 20.25 1.47 6.26
N ASP A 156 21.32 2.24 6.21
CA ASP A 156 22.60 1.91 6.87
C ASP A 156 22.54 2.20 8.38
N ALA A 157 21.61 3.04 8.83
CA ALA A 157 21.36 3.32 10.24
C ALA A 157 20.52 2.24 10.95
N ILE A 158 19.99 1.26 10.23
CA ILE A 158 19.19 0.19 10.83
C ILE A 158 20.08 -0.71 11.69
N PRO A 159 19.79 -0.90 12.99
CA PRO A 159 20.57 -1.79 13.85
C PRO A 159 20.64 -3.22 13.30
N ALA A 160 21.79 -3.87 13.44
CA ALA A 160 22.02 -5.20 12.86
C ALA A 160 21.02 -6.25 13.40
N ASP A 161 20.71 -6.20 14.68
CA ASP A 161 19.76 -7.11 15.32
C ASP A 161 18.30 -6.87 14.85
N VAL A 162 17.96 -5.68 14.38
CA VAL A 162 16.69 -5.35 13.71
C VAL A 162 16.70 -5.88 12.29
N ALA A 163 17.78 -5.61 11.54
CA ALA A 163 17.93 -6.04 10.15
C ALA A 163 17.86 -7.58 10.01
N GLU A 164 18.48 -8.32 10.93
CA GLU A 164 18.47 -9.79 10.96
C GLU A 164 17.08 -10.39 11.22
N LYS A 165 16.20 -9.66 11.89
CA LYS A 165 14.80 -10.07 12.16
C LYS A 165 13.80 -9.52 11.17
N ALA A 166 14.23 -8.60 10.32
CA ALA A 166 13.36 -7.98 9.33
C ALA A 166 12.97 -8.98 8.25
N LYS A 167 11.70 -9.00 7.87
CA LYS A 167 11.15 -9.82 6.78
C LYS A 167 10.71 -8.98 5.61
N VAL A 168 10.19 -7.78 5.89
CA VAL A 168 9.70 -6.87 4.86
C VAL A 168 10.23 -5.45 5.09
N LEU A 169 10.50 -4.77 4.00
CA LEU A 169 10.80 -3.34 3.93
C LEU A 169 9.72 -2.67 3.08
N TRP A 170 8.90 -1.83 3.70
CA TRP A 170 7.92 -1.01 3.00
C TRP A 170 8.59 0.23 2.40
N LEU A 171 8.32 0.47 1.13
CA LEU A 171 8.66 1.69 0.40
C LEU A 171 7.42 2.24 -0.28
N ASN A 172 7.30 3.56 -0.35
CA ASN A 172 6.20 4.23 -1.03
C ASN A 172 6.72 5.51 -1.69
N TYR A 173 6.92 5.48 -3.01
CA TYR A 173 7.40 6.62 -3.80
C TYR A 173 6.73 6.63 -5.18
N PRO A 174 6.07 7.75 -5.58
CA PRO A 174 5.85 8.97 -4.78
C PRO A 174 5.15 8.70 -3.46
N ASN A 175 5.56 9.40 -2.40
CA ASN A 175 5.21 9.07 -1.02
C ASN A 175 3.89 9.71 -0.54
N ASN A 176 3.07 8.93 0.11
CA ASN A 176 1.98 9.42 0.94
C ASN A 176 2.43 9.40 2.43
N PRO A 177 2.49 10.56 3.15
CA PRO A 177 1.81 11.81 2.81
C PRO A 177 2.71 12.93 2.25
N THR A 178 4.01 12.72 2.04
CA THR A 178 4.96 13.82 1.84
C THR A 178 5.07 14.31 0.39
N GLY A 179 4.61 13.50 -0.59
CA GLY A 179 4.80 13.75 -2.02
C GLY A 179 6.25 13.57 -2.49
N ALA A 180 7.16 13.12 -1.62
CA ALA A 180 8.55 12.90 -1.98
C ALA A 180 8.71 11.80 -3.02
N VAL A 181 9.74 11.93 -3.85
CA VAL A 181 10.13 10.93 -4.84
C VAL A 181 11.51 10.36 -4.50
N ALA A 182 11.76 9.14 -4.94
CA ALA A 182 13.08 8.52 -4.83
C ALA A 182 13.74 8.39 -6.20
N ASP A 183 15.06 8.55 -6.23
CA ASP A 183 15.91 8.34 -7.39
C ASP A 183 16.27 6.86 -7.57
N PHE A 184 16.83 6.53 -8.72
CA PHE A 184 17.25 5.17 -9.04
C PHE A 184 18.32 4.67 -8.08
N ASP A 185 19.28 5.53 -7.70
CA ASP A 185 20.37 5.18 -6.77
C ASP A 185 19.84 4.75 -5.39
N PHE A 186 18.76 5.37 -4.92
CA PHE A 186 18.11 4.94 -3.68
C PHE A 186 17.55 3.53 -3.81
N PHE A 187 16.83 3.23 -4.91
CA PHE A 187 16.28 1.89 -5.13
C PHE A 187 17.37 0.83 -5.31
N GLU A 188 18.48 1.14 -5.99
CA GLU A 188 19.62 0.21 -6.08
C GLU A 188 20.18 -0.12 -4.70
N ARG A 189 20.40 0.89 -3.85
CA ARG A 189 20.85 0.68 -2.46
C ARG A 189 19.84 -0.13 -1.64
N ALA A 190 18.55 0.18 -1.78
CA ALA A 190 17.49 -0.56 -1.08
C ALA A 190 17.48 -2.05 -1.50
N VAL A 191 17.60 -2.33 -2.79
CA VAL A 191 17.67 -3.72 -3.30
C VAL A 191 18.94 -4.42 -2.81
N ALA A 192 20.10 -3.74 -2.82
CA ALA A 192 21.34 -4.31 -2.32
C ALA A 192 21.26 -4.63 -0.82
N TRP A 193 20.69 -3.71 -0.03
CA TRP A 193 20.47 -3.88 1.40
C TRP A 193 19.50 -5.06 1.67
N ALA A 194 18.38 -5.10 0.98
CA ALA A 194 17.37 -6.14 1.14
C ALA A 194 17.92 -7.54 0.80
N LYS A 195 18.70 -7.66 -0.28
CA LYS A 195 19.39 -8.90 -0.64
C LYS A 195 20.39 -9.35 0.42
N LYS A 196 21.10 -8.42 1.06
CA LYS A 196 22.08 -8.72 2.11
C LYS A 196 21.43 -9.37 3.34
N TYR A 197 20.22 -8.96 3.69
CA TYR A 197 19.52 -9.40 4.89
C TYR A 197 18.35 -10.36 4.61
N ASP A 198 18.14 -10.77 3.36
CA ASP A 198 17.02 -11.63 2.91
C ASP A 198 15.65 -11.02 3.26
N VAL A 199 15.48 -9.74 2.95
CA VAL A 199 14.28 -8.95 3.23
C VAL A 199 13.50 -8.71 1.95
N ALA A 200 12.19 -8.95 1.96
CA ALA A 200 11.31 -8.61 0.83
C ALA A 200 11.03 -7.10 0.79
N ILE A 201 11.22 -6.47 -0.37
CA ILE A 201 10.77 -5.08 -0.59
C ILE A 201 9.33 -5.10 -1.05
N LEU A 202 8.48 -4.37 -0.35
CA LEU A 202 7.09 -4.12 -0.71
C LEU A 202 6.96 -2.65 -1.13
N HIS A 203 6.88 -2.40 -2.44
CA HIS A 203 6.79 -1.04 -2.97
C HIS A 203 5.34 -0.70 -3.31
N ASP A 204 4.71 0.10 -2.45
CA ASP A 204 3.37 0.67 -2.68
C ASP A 204 3.48 1.87 -3.61
N ASN A 205 3.01 1.75 -4.85
CA ASN A 205 3.26 2.71 -5.92
C ASN A 205 1.97 3.15 -6.64
N PRO A 206 0.98 3.75 -5.95
CA PRO A 206 -0.26 4.18 -6.56
C PRO A 206 -0.17 5.52 -7.31
N TYR A 207 0.96 6.24 -7.23
CA TYR A 207 1.11 7.61 -7.70
C TYR A 207 2.15 7.77 -8.82
N CYS A 208 2.45 6.69 -9.55
CA CYS A 208 3.46 6.72 -10.61
C CYS A 208 3.00 7.34 -11.93
N ASP A 209 1.70 7.61 -12.11
CA ASP A 209 1.06 8.26 -13.27
C ASP A 209 0.28 9.50 -12.85
#